data_08cf1ef6b20eccf6e66debf375b31c5c
#
_entry.id   08cf1ef6b20eccf6e66debf375b31c5c
#
_cell.length_a   1.000
_cell.length_b   1.000
_cell.length_c   1.000
_cell.angle_alpha   90.00
_cell.angle_beta   90.00
_cell.angle_gamma   90.00
#
_symmetry.space_group_name_H-M   'P 1'
#
loop_
_entity.id
_entity.type
_entity.pdbx_description
1 polymer ?
#
loop_
_entity_poly.entity_id
_entity_poly.type
_entity_poly.pdbx_seq_one_letter_code
_entity_poly.pdbx_strand_id
1 'polypeptide(L)'
;MPPLVRPAALVLAAALAVTGCGAEVTSPDGGDGRPKAGGHYPVTIENCGEKKTYDAAPERVVTNDVGITEIMFALGLEDHMAGYVMPDDKGDLAAVPWKDAYQKTTWLSKKQINKELALDARADLVFAGWNYGFNEGEGFTPAELEKVGIGSYLLTESCRNGRAKARGVMPPLEALYVDLRNLGTLFDVEDRAEALIATFQKQVAEAQAKALKGADRPRVFLYDAGRDRPLTSGAYAGPHDIITKAGGDHVMKDLKDSWTTVGWETVVERDPEVIVINDYGDVSAEQKRQFLKSYPPLANVSAIKHDRIVVLDYADLVESPRNPAAIASLAADLRKLKG
;
A
#
# COMPACT_ATOMS: atom_id res chain seq x y z
N MET A 1 -3.01 -98.62 -29.21
CA MET A 1 -1.89 -99.55 -29.37
C MET A 1 -0.65 -98.81 -29.76
N PRO A 2 0.45 -99.22 -29.34
CA PRO A 2 1.30 -98.84 -28.20
C PRO A 2 2.61 -98.24 -28.70
N PRO A 3 3.66 -98.17 -27.99
CA PRO A 3 3.95 -97.61 -26.70
C PRO A 3 5.30 -96.79 -26.69
N LEU A 4 5.59 -96.19 -25.51
CA LEU A 4 6.93 -96.12 -24.88
C LEU A 4 8.11 -95.48 -25.62
N VAL A 5 8.88 -94.56 -25.02
CA VAL A 5 9.96 -94.83 -24.03
C VAL A 5 10.50 -93.49 -23.56
N ARG A 6 10.67 -93.30 -22.24
CA ARG A 6 11.60 -92.36 -21.63
C ARG A 6 13.06 -92.84 -21.80
N PRO A 7 14.04 -91.98 -21.74
CA PRO A 7 14.72 -91.78 -20.44
C PRO A 7 15.18 -90.39 -20.12
N ALA A 8 15.50 -90.21 -18.87
CA ALA A 8 16.12 -89.09 -18.18
C ALA A 8 17.59 -88.90 -18.55
N ALA A 9 18.09 -87.66 -18.44
CA ALA A 9 19.37 -87.41 -17.76
C ALA A 9 19.75 -85.94 -17.74
N LEU A 10 20.05 -85.51 -16.57
CA LEU A 10 21.16 -84.71 -16.05
C LEU A 10 21.16 -83.22 -16.25
N VAL A 11 21.12 -82.56 -15.11
CA VAL A 11 21.49 -81.23 -14.65
C VAL A 11 22.88 -80.81 -15.12
N LEU A 12 22.95 -79.54 -15.61
CA LEU A 12 24.14 -78.73 -15.42
C LEU A 12 23.70 -77.26 -15.23
N ALA A 13 23.92 -76.76 -14.02
CA ALA A 13 23.73 -75.34 -13.69
C ALA A 13 24.87 -74.44 -14.34
N ALA A 14 24.52 -73.50 -15.15
CA ALA A 14 25.43 -72.45 -15.52
C ALA A 14 24.75 -71.11 -15.25
N ALA A 15 25.25 -70.38 -14.24
CA ALA A 15 24.86 -69.02 -13.92
C ALA A 15 25.42 -68.08 -14.99
N LEU A 16 24.55 -67.46 -15.77
CA LEU A 16 24.89 -66.37 -16.65
C LEU A 16 24.22 -65.11 -16.08
N ALA A 17 25.06 -64.19 -15.54
CA ALA A 17 24.64 -62.83 -15.19
C ALA A 17 24.31 -62.07 -16.46
N VAL A 18 23.07 -61.77 -16.70
CA VAL A 18 22.61 -60.85 -17.75
C VAL A 18 22.42 -59.48 -17.14
N THR A 19 23.37 -58.56 -17.39
CA THR A 19 23.18 -57.15 -17.17
C THR A 19 22.17 -56.63 -18.21
N GLY A 20 20.90 -56.59 -17.80
CA GLY A 20 19.85 -55.94 -18.59
C GLY A 20 19.91 -54.43 -18.37
N CYS A 21 20.38 -53.67 -19.36
CA CYS A 21 20.03 -52.24 -19.48
C CYS A 21 18.53 -52.14 -19.76
N GLY A 22 17.73 -52.02 -18.72
CA GLY A 22 16.34 -51.58 -18.84
C GLY A 22 16.33 -50.10 -19.06
N ALA A 23 15.91 -49.65 -20.26
CA ALA A 23 15.51 -48.27 -20.47
C ALA A 23 14.24 -48.03 -19.63
N GLU A 24 14.37 -47.28 -18.53
CA GLU A 24 13.21 -46.75 -17.81
C GLU A 24 12.54 -45.73 -18.74
N VAL A 25 11.33 -46.05 -19.18
CA VAL A 25 10.40 -45.11 -19.74
C VAL A 25 9.91 -44.24 -18.57
N THR A 26 10.56 -43.12 -18.35
CA THR A 26 10.04 -42.07 -17.46
C THR A 26 8.75 -41.57 -18.08
N SER A 27 7.62 -41.89 -17.44
CA SER A 27 6.37 -41.17 -17.63
C SER A 27 6.63 -39.68 -17.36
N PRO A 28 6.03 -38.72 -18.12
CA PRO A 28 6.12 -37.35 -17.76
C PRO A 28 5.45 -37.21 -16.39
N ASP A 29 6.26 -36.99 -15.37
CA ASP A 29 5.85 -36.62 -14.04
C ASP A 29 5.01 -35.35 -14.15
N GLY A 30 3.72 -35.50 -13.84
CA GLY A 30 2.91 -34.37 -13.46
C GLY A 30 3.57 -33.77 -12.23
N GLY A 31 4.20 -32.61 -12.39
CA GLY A 31 4.88 -31.93 -11.31
C GLY A 31 3.93 -31.75 -10.13
N ASP A 32 4.09 -32.57 -9.11
CA ASP A 32 3.61 -32.24 -7.78
C ASP A 32 4.34 -30.99 -7.35
N GLY A 33 3.63 -29.84 -7.41
CA GLY A 33 4.10 -28.53 -6.95
C GLY A 33 4.26 -28.48 -5.43
N ARG A 34 4.98 -29.44 -4.85
CA ARG A 34 5.40 -29.37 -3.45
C ARG A 34 6.69 -28.56 -3.38
N PRO A 35 6.71 -27.47 -2.58
CA PRO A 35 7.92 -26.70 -2.35
C PRO A 35 9.03 -27.64 -1.87
N LYS A 36 10.23 -27.50 -2.43
CA LYS A 36 11.43 -28.20 -1.93
C LYS A 36 11.67 -27.77 -0.49
N ALA A 37 11.82 -28.69 0.43
CA ALA A 37 12.20 -28.43 1.82
C ALA A 37 13.50 -27.62 1.84
N GLY A 38 13.39 -26.33 2.27
CA GLY A 38 14.49 -25.35 2.30
C GLY A 38 14.29 -24.11 1.43
N GLY A 39 13.19 -23.98 0.70
CA GLY A 39 12.82 -22.77 -0.04
C GLY A 39 12.07 -21.75 0.84
N HIS A 40 12.03 -20.47 0.41
CA HIS A 40 11.29 -19.41 1.08
C HIS A 40 9.78 -19.68 1.15
N TYR A 41 9.20 -20.24 0.09
CA TYR A 41 7.76 -20.55 0.01
C TYR A 41 7.43 -21.98 0.48
N PRO A 42 6.18 -22.21 1.02
CA PRO A 42 5.08 -21.24 1.13
C PRO A 42 5.28 -20.24 2.27
N VAL A 43 4.81 -18.99 2.09
CA VAL A 43 4.78 -17.97 3.14
C VAL A 43 3.35 -17.61 3.51
N THR A 44 3.13 -17.24 4.77
CA THR A 44 1.83 -16.77 5.24
C THR A 44 1.97 -15.37 5.82
N ILE A 45 1.18 -14.43 5.32
CA ILE A 45 1.08 -13.07 5.85
C ILE A 45 -0.31 -12.83 6.44
N GLU A 46 -0.42 -11.85 7.33
CA GLU A 46 -1.70 -11.36 7.84
C GLU A 46 -1.97 -9.98 7.25
N ASN A 47 -3.09 -9.83 6.54
CA ASN A 47 -3.49 -8.57 5.91
C ASN A 47 -4.94 -8.28 6.26
N CYS A 48 -5.21 -7.13 6.89
CA CYS A 48 -6.53 -6.74 7.37
C CYS A 48 -7.21 -7.80 8.29
N GLY A 49 -6.43 -8.51 9.10
CA GLY A 49 -6.91 -9.55 10.02
C GLY A 49 -7.18 -10.91 9.37
N GLU A 50 -6.91 -11.06 8.08
CA GLU A 50 -7.01 -12.33 7.36
C GLU A 50 -5.62 -12.89 7.06
N LYS A 51 -5.44 -14.20 7.32
CA LYS A 51 -4.21 -14.91 6.95
C LYS A 51 -4.33 -15.42 5.53
N LYS A 52 -3.32 -15.10 4.72
CA LYS A 52 -3.19 -15.57 3.33
C LYS A 52 -1.85 -16.28 3.16
N THR A 53 -1.91 -17.47 2.55
CA THR A 53 -0.71 -18.26 2.23
C THR A 53 -0.44 -18.17 0.73
N TYR A 54 0.82 -17.98 0.38
CA TYR A 54 1.31 -17.87 -0.98
C TYR A 54 2.35 -18.96 -1.21
N ASP A 55 2.18 -19.73 -2.27
CA ASP A 55 3.10 -20.79 -2.67
C ASP A 55 4.27 -20.28 -3.53
N ALA A 56 4.16 -19.06 -4.04
CA ALA A 56 5.17 -18.35 -4.83
C ALA A 56 4.94 -16.84 -4.75
N ALA A 57 5.98 -16.03 -5.10
CA ALA A 57 5.80 -14.60 -5.28
C ALA A 57 4.84 -14.30 -6.43
N PRO A 58 3.96 -13.30 -6.29
CA PRO A 58 3.24 -12.76 -7.42
C PRO A 58 4.20 -12.19 -8.47
N GLU A 59 3.91 -12.43 -9.75
CA GLU A 59 4.78 -11.99 -10.86
C GLU A 59 4.16 -10.85 -11.68
N ARG A 60 2.87 -10.58 -11.48
CA ARG A 60 2.10 -9.62 -12.28
C ARG A 60 1.19 -8.76 -11.40
N VAL A 61 1.82 -8.01 -10.49
CA VAL A 61 1.09 -7.11 -9.59
C VAL A 61 0.59 -5.90 -10.36
N VAL A 62 -0.67 -5.53 -10.13
CA VAL A 62 -1.22 -4.23 -10.53
C VAL A 62 -1.52 -3.42 -9.28
N THR A 63 -0.98 -2.22 -9.22
CA THR A 63 -1.23 -1.29 -8.12
C THR A 63 -2.21 -0.19 -8.52
N ASN A 64 -2.98 0.32 -7.56
CA ASN A 64 -3.82 1.50 -7.75
C ASN A 64 -3.46 2.55 -6.70
N ASP A 65 -3.22 3.76 -7.13
CA ASP A 65 -2.77 4.90 -6.33
C ASP A 65 -1.23 5.07 -6.26
N VAL A 66 -0.80 6.33 -6.07
CA VAL A 66 0.62 6.72 -6.04
C VAL A 66 1.33 6.13 -4.83
N GLY A 67 0.74 6.21 -3.63
CA GLY A 67 1.35 5.72 -2.40
C GLY A 67 1.59 4.22 -2.46
N ILE A 68 0.59 3.46 -2.90
CA ILE A 68 0.63 2.00 -3.08
C ILE A 68 1.70 1.61 -4.11
N THR A 69 1.76 2.32 -5.23
CA THR A 69 2.75 2.09 -6.29
C THR A 69 4.17 2.33 -5.76
N GLU A 70 4.36 3.41 -5.02
CA GLU A 70 5.67 3.77 -4.47
C GLU A 70 6.15 2.85 -3.34
N ILE A 71 5.24 2.18 -2.62
CA ILE A 71 5.61 1.10 -1.68
C ILE A 71 6.32 -0.03 -2.45
N MET A 72 5.77 -0.48 -3.58
CA MET A 72 6.42 -1.49 -4.42
C MET A 72 7.78 -1.01 -4.95
N PHE A 73 7.86 0.22 -5.44
CA PHE A 73 9.11 0.79 -5.96
C PHE A 73 10.18 0.97 -4.88
N ALA A 74 9.81 1.42 -3.69
CA ALA A 74 10.75 1.57 -2.57
C ALA A 74 11.35 0.23 -2.12
N LEU A 75 10.60 -0.86 -2.29
CA LEU A 75 11.07 -2.23 -2.09
C LEU A 75 11.83 -2.79 -3.31
N GLY A 76 11.91 -2.05 -4.44
CA GLY A 76 12.56 -2.49 -5.69
C GLY A 76 11.86 -3.68 -6.32
N LEU A 77 10.54 -3.68 -6.32
CA LEU A 77 9.68 -4.75 -6.81
C LEU A 77 9.04 -4.43 -8.17
N GLU A 78 9.59 -3.46 -8.92
CA GLU A 78 9.09 -3.07 -10.22
C GLU A 78 9.05 -4.21 -11.24
N ASP A 79 9.97 -5.19 -11.13
CA ASP A 79 10.02 -6.36 -12.02
C ASP A 79 8.88 -7.37 -11.75
N HIS A 80 8.23 -7.28 -10.59
CA HIS A 80 7.03 -8.06 -10.25
C HIS A 80 5.72 -7.38 -10.66
N MET A 81 5.78 -6.21 -11.30
CA MET A 81 4.60 -5.43 -11.62
C MET A 81 4.20 -5.60 -13.10
N ALA A 82 2.93 -5.92 -13.34
CA ALA A 82 2.32 -5.80 -14.66
C ALA A 82 2.11 -4.34 -15.05
N GLY A 83 1.97 -3.47 -14.05
CA GLY A 83 1.83 -2.03 -14.22
C GLY A 83 1.14 -1.36 -13.04
N TYR A 84 0.92 -0.06 -13.17
CA TYR A 84 0.27 0.74 -12.15
C TYR A 84 -0.87 1.58 -12.72
N VAL A 85 -1.84 1.86 -11.87
CA VAL A 85 -2.96 2.74 -12.14
C VAL A 85 -2.83 3.95 -11.23
N MET A 86 -2.90 5.12 -11.81
CA MET A 86 -2.76 6.37 -11.07
C MET A 86 -3.76 7.36 -11.64
N PRO A 87 -4.88 7.56 -10.93
CA PRO A 87 -5.94 8.42 -11.42
C PRO A 87 -5.50 9.87 -11.61
N ASP A 88 -4.67 10.37 -10.68
CA ASP A 88 -4.30 11.78 -10.62
C ASP A 88 -2.84 11.99 -10.17
N ASP A 89 -2.59 12.96 -9.34
CA ASP A 89 -1.34 13.58 -9.00
C ASP A 89 -0.21 12.64 -8.54
N LYS A 90 0.82 12.50 -9.35
CA LYS A 90 2.04 11.77 -9.02
C LYS A 90 2.92 12.52 -8.03
N GLY A 91 2.63 13.81 -7.78
CA GLY A 91 3.53 14.72 -7.11
C GLY A 91 4.83 14.94 -7.89
N ASP A 92 5.85 15.50 -7.27
CA ASP A 92 7.15 15.71 -7.91
C ASP A 92 7.92 14.38 -8.01
N LEU A 93 7.90 13.76 -9.19
CA LEU A 93 8.64 12.52 -9.46
C LEU A 93 10.16 12.72 -9.46
N ALA A 94 10.66 13.96 -9.62
CA ALA A 94 12.10 14.22 -9.58
C ALA A 94 12.66 14.14 -8.16
N ALA A 95 11.81 14.33 -7.16
CA ALA A 95 12.19 14.32 -5.74
C ALA A 95 12.26 12.92 -5.11
N VAL A 96 11.82 11.86 -5.80
CA VAL A 96 11.78 10.51 -5.23
C VAL A 96 12.96 9.64 -5.68
N PRO A 97 13.51 8.81 -4.78
CA PRO A 97 14.63 7.92 -5.11
C PRO A 97 14.32 6.90 -6.20
N TRP A 98 13.05 6.49 -6.33
CA TRP A 98 12.58 5.47 -7.28
C TRP A 98 11.99 6.02 -8.59
N LYS A 99 12.32 7.26 -8.97
CA LYS A 99 11.84 7.88 -10.22
C LYS A 99 12.07 7.03 -11.47
N ASP A 100 13.17 6.25 -11.51
CA ASP A 100 13.50 5.40 -12.64
C ASP A 100 12.56 4.17 -12.74
N ALA A 101 11.97 3.71 -11.62
CA ALA A 101 10.98 2.65 -11.61
C ALA A 101 9.69 3.05 -12.35
N TYR A 102 9.29 4.32 -12.26
CA TYR A 102 8.17 4.85 -13.05
C TYR A 102 8.38 4.77 -14.57
N GLN A 103 9.64 4.87 -15.02
CA GLN A 103 9.96 4.78 -16.45
C GLN A 103 9.98 3.34 -16.95
N LYS A 104 10.31 2.39 -16.07
CA LYS A 104 10.37 0.96 -16.39
C LYS A 104 9.01 0.29 -16.33
N THR A 105 8.12 0.76 -15.46
CA THR A 105 6.83 0.13 -15.20
C THR A 105 5.73 0.75 -16.05
N THR A 106 4.84 -0.06 -16.58
CA THR A 106 3.77 0.38 -17.48
C THR A 106 2.70 1.18 -16.72
N TRP A 107 2.42 2.40 -17.17
CA TRP A 107 1.25 3.15 -16.73
C TRP A 107 0.01 2.67 -17.47
N LEU A 108 -0.88 1.96 -16.78
CA LEU A 108 -2.03 1.29 -17.38
C LEU A 108 -3.23 2.24 -17.59
N SER A 109 -3.48 3.14 -16.66
CA SER A 109 -4.66 4.00 -16.73
C SER A 109 -4.53 5.25 -15.83
N LYS A 110 -5.18 6.34 -16.28
CA LYS A 110 -5.48 7.54 -15.48
C LYS A 110 -6.77 7.42 -14.67
N LYS A 111 -7.59 6.40 -14.93
CA LYS A 111 -8.83 6.14 -14.21
C LYS A 111 -8.57 5.10 -13.13
N GLN A 112 -9.46 5.05 -12.15
CA GLN A 112 -9.43 4.00 -11.12
C GLN A 112 -9.37 2.61 -11.76
N ILE A 113 -8.68 1.69 -11.09
CA ILE A 113 -8.62 0.28 -11.48
C ILE A 113 -10.03 -0.32 -11.49
N ASN A 114 -10.24 -1.23 -12.43
CA ASN A 114 -11.46 -2.04 -12.51
C ASN A 114 -11.11 -3.48 -12.90
N LYS A 115 -12.11 -4.34 -12.91
CA LYS A 115 -11.93 -5.78 -13.17
C LYS A 115 -11.41 -6.05 -14.59
N GLU A 116 -11.89 -5.33 -15.58
CA GLU A 116 -11.48 -5.48 -16.98
C GLU A 116 -9.98 -5.15 -17.12
N LEU A 117 -9.55 -4.05 -16.53
CA LEU A 117 -8.14 -3.64 -16.58
C LEU A 117 -7.23 -4.66 -15.88
N ALA A 118 -7.63 -5.20 -14.73
CA ALA A 118 -6.87 -6.23 -14.03
C ALA A 118 -6.75 -7.53 -14.86
N LEU A 119 -7.81 -7.92 -15.55
CA LEU A 119 -7.81 -9.06 -16.47
C LEU A 119 -6.96 -8.82 -17.72
N ASP A 120 -7.06 -7.66 -18.35
CA ASP A 120 -6.28 -7.27 -19.52
C ASP A 120 -4.79 -7.22 -19.22
N ALA A 121 -4.43 -6.72 -18.02
CA ALA A 121 -3.07 -6.75 -17.52
C ALA A 121 -2.59 -8.15 -17.14
N ARG A 122 -3.48 -9.16 -17.12
CA ARG A 122 -3.22 -10.52 -16.62
C ARG A 122 -2.62 -10.49 -15.22
N ALA A 123 -3.21 -9.66 -14.35
CA ALA A 123 -2.77 -9.57 -12.98
C ALA A 123 -2.96 -10.91 -12.26
N ASP A 124 -1.98 -11.28 -11.44
CA ASP A 124 -2.10 -12.36 -10.47
C ASP A 124 -2.38 -11.82 -9.06
N LEU A 125 -2.00 -10.56 -8.81
CA LEU A 125 -2.30 -9.83 -7.59
C LEU A 125 -2.70 -8.39 -7.91
N VAL A 126 -3.72 -7.88 -7.22
CA VAL A 126 -4.05 -6.44 -7.17
C VAL A 126 -3.71 -5.91 -5.78
N PHE A 127 -2.80 -4.93 -5.72
CA PHE A 127 -2.54 -4.17 -4.51
C PHE A 127 -3.28 -2.84 -4.57
N ALA A 128 -4.32 -2.72 -3.77
CA ALA A 128 -5.22 -1.57 -3.69
C ALA A 128 -5.80 -1.45 -2.28
N GLY A 129 -6.55 -0.39 -2.00
CA GLY A 129 -7.21 -0.20 -0.72
C GLY A 129 -8.69 0.10 -0.87
N TRP A 130 -9.45 0.03 0.22
CA TRP A 130 -10.83 0.51 0.23
C TRP A 130 -10.85 2.03 -0.02
N ASN A 131 -11.53 2.46 -1.09
CA ASN A 131 -11.53 3.80 -1.67
C ASN A 131 -10.19 4.22 -2.32
N TYR A 132 -9.22 3.31 -2.38
CA TYR A 132 -8.00 3.42 -3.18
C TYR A 132 -7.98 2.33 -4.26
N GLY A 133 -9.07 2.20 -5.00
CA GLY A 133 -9.31 1.19 -6.02
C GLY A 133 -10.47 0.26 -5.67
N PHE A 134 -10.44 -0.43 -4.53
CA PHE A 134 -11.57 -1.28 -4.14
C PHE A 134 -12.81 -0.48 -3.78
N ASN A 135 -13.92 -0.83 -4.43
CA ASN A 135 -15.20 -0.13 -4.28
C ASN A 135 -16.37 -1.11 -4.45
N GLU A 136 -17.20 -1.25 -3.41
CA GLU A 136 -18.39 -2.12 -3.45
C GLU A 136 -19.44 -1.61 -4.44
N GLY A 137 -19.59 -0.27 -4.54
CA GLY A 137 -20.57 0.35 -5.44
C GLY A 137 -20.29 0.09 -6.92
N GLU A 138 -19.01 -0.14 -7.25
CA GLU A 138 -18.57 -0.46 -8.61
C GLU A 138 -18.35 -1.97 -8.82
N GLY A 139 -18.59 -2.79 -7.79
CA GLY A 139 -18.40 -4.23 -7.86
C GLY A 139 -16.93 -4.67 -7.98
N PHE A 140 -15.99 -3.78 -7.67
CA PHE A 140 -14.56 -4.10 -7.67
C PHE A 140 -14.08 -4.33 -6.24
N THR A 141 -14.02 -5.60 -5.84
CA THR A 141 -13.66 -6.00 -4.47
C THR A 141 -12.72 -7.21 -4.48
N PRO A 142 -11.98 -7.46 -3.38
CA PRO A 142 -11.16 -8.66 -3.24
C PRO A 142 -11.92 -9.95 -3.57
N ALA A 143 -13.16 -10.10 -3.07
CA ALA A 143 -13.99 -11.27 -3.31
C ALA A 143 -14.40 -11.44 -4.79
N GLU A 144 -14.57 -10.34 -5.54
CA GLU A 144 -14.85 -10.42 -6.98
C GLU A 144 -13.61 -10.75 -7.81
N LEU A 145 -12.42 -10.35 -7.36
CA LEU A 145 -11.16 -10.74 -8.00
C LEU A 145 -10.85 -12.21 -7.78
N GLU A 146 -11.09 -12.72 -6.57
CA GLU A 146 -10.89 -14.14 -6.24
C GLU A 146 -11.70 -15.07 -7.14
N LYS A 147 -12.94 -14.70 -7.51
CA LYS A 147 -13.79 -15.47 -8.44
C LYS A 147 -13.19 -15.64 -9.83
N VAL A 148 -12.23 -14.79 -10.20
CA VAL A 148 -11.55 -14.85 -11.51
C VAL A 148 -10.07 -15.24 -11.35
N GLY A 149 -9.67 -15.73 -10.18
CA GLY A 149 -8.33 -16.24 -9.92
C GLY A 149 -7.27 -15.16 -9.68
N ILE A 150 -7.67 -13.91 -9.39
CA ILE A 150 -6.76 -12.82 -9.09
C ILE A 150 -6.72 -12.62 -7.57
N GLY A 151 -5.51 -12.66 -6.98
CA GLY A 151 -5.28 -12.35 -5.59
C GLY A 151 -5.46 -10.86 -5.28
N SER A 152 -5.59 -10.52 -4.01
CA SER A 152 -5.63 -9.13 -3.56
C SER A 152 -4.79 -8.94 -2.30
N TYR A 153 -4.08 -7.81 -2.23
CA TYR A 153 -3.47 -7.27 -1.03
C TYR A 153 -4.11 -5.91 -0.74
N LEU A 154 -4.61 -5.72 0.49
CA LEU A 154 -5.26 -4.48 0.88
C LEU A 154 -4.25 -3.56 1.57
N LEU A 155 -4.21 -2.29 1.17
CA LEU A 155 -3.48 -1.26 1.90
C LEU A 155 -3.94 -1.22 3.36
N THR A 156 -3.02 -1.38 4.30
CA THR A 156 -3.35 -1.57 5.73
C THR A 156 -4.05 -0.34 6.34
N GLU A 157 -3.71 0.89 5.91
CA GLU A 157 -4.45 2.10 6.31
C GLU A 157 -5.95 2.00 5.98
N SER A 158 -6.28 1.32 4.89
CA SER A 158 -7.66 1.18 4.44
C SER A 158 -8.42 0.02 5.06
N CYS A 159 -7.79 -0.81 5.88
CA CYS A 159 -8.46 -1.92 6.56
C CYS A 159 -9.69 -1.46 7.31
N ARG A 160 -10.80 -2.16 7.14
CA ARG A 160 -12.07 -1.82 7.81
C ARG A 160 -12.03 -2.20 9.27
N ASN A 161 -12.55 -1.30 10.11
CA ASN A 161 -12.70 -1.53 11.53
C ASN A 161 -14.01 -2.29 11.81
N GLY A 162 -13.93 -3.61 11.88
CA GLY A 162 -15.08 -4.47 12.11
C GLY A 162 -16.05 -4.47 10.91
N ARG A 163 -17.36 -4.45 11.20
CA ARG A 163 -18.43 -4.45 10.17
C ARG A 163 -18.79 -3.04 9.66
N ALA A 164 -18.19 -2.01 10.23
CA ALA A 164 -18.43 -0.63 9.84
C ALA A 164 -17.71 -0.27 8.53
N LYS A 165 -18.14 0.82 7.90
CA LYS A 165 -17.43 1.37 6.74
C LYS A 165 -16.21 2.22 7.11
N ALA A 166 -16.06 2.54 8.40
CA ALA A 166 -14.90 3.25 8.93
C ALA A 166 -13.63 2.44 8.67
N ARG A 167 -12.56 3.12 8.28
CA ARG A 167 -11.28 2.53 7.90
C ARG A 167 -10.21 2.91 8.91
N GLY A 168 -9.19 2.05 8.99
CA GLY A 168 -8.06 2.23 9.88
C GLY A 168 -8.20 1.42 11.15
N VAL A 169 -7.18 0.63 11.42
CA VAL A 169 -7.08 -0.29 12.56
C VAL A 169 -5.86 -0.01 13.43
N MET A 170 -4.95 0.85 12.95
CA MET A 170 -3.71 1.22 13.63
C MET A 170 -3.23 2.61 13.16
N PRO A 171 -2.24 3.22 13.84
CA PRO A 171 -1.63 4.47 13.38
C PRO A 171 -1.05 4.37 11.96
N PRO A 172 -1.15 5.44 11.13
CA PRO A 172 -0.80 5.38 9.71
C PRO A 172 0.63 4.95 9.39
N LEU A 173 1.64 5.44 10.13
CA LEU A 173 3.02 5.00 9.91
C LEU A 173 3.27 3.54 10.33
N GLU A 174 2.52 3.04 11.32
CA GLU A 174 2.57 1.63 11.68
C GLU A 174 1.93 0.77 10.59
N ALA A 175 0.84 1.25 9.95
CA ALA A 175 0.24 0.60 8.80
C ALA A 175 1.23 0.47 7.64
N LEU A 176 1.94 1.54 7.29
CA LEU A 176 3.01 1.51 6.29
C LEU A 176 4.10 0.48 6.63
N TYR A 177 4.52 0.41 7.91
CA TYR A 177 5.55 -0.56 8.32
C TYR A 177 5.04 -2.01 8.26
N VAL A 178 3.77 -2.24 8.54
CA VAL A 178 3.13 -3.55 8.36
C VAL A 178 3.10 -3.93 6.89
N ASP A 179 2.73 -3.01 6.00
CA ASP A 179 2.69 -3.28 4.56
C ASP A 179 4.09 -3.56 4.01
N LEU A 180 5.10 -2.79 4.41
CA LEU A 180 6.48 -3.06 4.03
C LEU A 180 6.97 -4.45 4.47
N ARG A 181 6.65 -4.88 5.72
CA ARG A 181 7.02 -6.21 6.22
C ARG A 181 6.28 -7.33 5.49
N ASN A 182 4.97 -7.18 5.32
CA ASN A 182 4.16 -8.16 4.62
C ASN A 182 4.64 -8.36 3.18
N LEU A 183 4.89 -7.27 2.46
CA LEU A 183 5.43 -7.32 1.10
C LEU A 183 6.89 -7.84 1.12
N GLY A 184 7.70 -7.45 2.11
CA GLY A 184 9.02 -8.00 2.33
C GLY A 184 8.99 -9.53 2.39
N THR A 185 8.12 -10.09 3.23
CA THR A 185 7.93 -11.54 3.36
C THR A 185 7.33 -12.15 2.10
N LEU A 186 6.34 -11.49 1.49
CA LEU A 186 5.69 -12.00 0.27
C LEU A 186 6.65 -12.13 -0.91
N PHE A 187 7.63 -11.23 -1.02
CA PHE A 187 8.56 -11.16 -2.16
C PHE A 187 10.00 -11.57 -1.83
N ASP A 188 10.27 -12.16 -0.66
CA ASP A 188 11.62 -12.59 -0.22
C ASP A 188 12.63 -11.44 -0.20
N VAL A 189 12.21 -10.26 0.33
CA VAL A 189 13.02 -9.06 0.45
C VAL A 189 12.94 -8.43 1.86
N GLU A 190 12.81 -9.25 2.90
CA GLU A 190 12.64 -8.82 4.31
C GLU A 190 13.77 -7.90 4.77
N ASP A 191 15.02 -8.20 4.43
CA ASP A 191 16.17 -7.39 4.80
C ASP A 191 16.04 -5.97 4.22
N ARG A 192 15.54 -5.84 3.00
CA ARG A 192 15.31 -4.54 2.37
C ARG A 192 14.16 -3.79 3.05
N ALA A 193 13.08 -4.48 3.37
CA ALA A 193 11.94 -3.91 4.08
C ALA A 193 12.35 -3.36 5.45
N GLU A 194 13.08 -4.13 6.25
CA GLU A 194 13.54 -3.68 7.57
C GLU A 194 14.56 -2.55 7.49
N ALA A 195 15.47 -2.56 6.52
CA ALA A 195 16.41 -1.46 6.29
C ALA A 195 15.68 -0.15 5.90
N LEU A 196 14.63 -0.25 5.08
CA LEU A 196 13.80 0.88 4.71
C LEU A 196 13.02 1.43 5.91
N ILE A 197 12.39 0.55 6.70
CA ILE A 197 11.68 0.91 7.94
C ILE A 197 12.63 1.61 8.92
N ALA A 198 13.82 1.07 9.15
CA ALA A 198 14.81 1.70 10.02
C ALA A 198 15.21 3.10 9.54
N THR A 199 15.35 3.28 8.23
CA THR A 199 15.61 4.58 7.61
C THR A 199 14.47 5.56 7.87
N PHE A 200 13.22 5.14 7.68
CA PHE A 200 12.03 5.95 7.91
C PHE A 200 11.88 6.33 9.38
N GLN A 201 12.06 5.38 10.28
CA GLN A 201 12.02 5.65 11.73
C GLN A 201 13.06 6.67 12.15
N LYS A 202 14.28 6.59 11.61
CA LYS A 202 15.34 7.57 11.85
C LYS A 202 14.94 8.96 11.34
N GLN A 203 14.44 9.08 10.11
CA GLN A 203 13.99 10.36 9.53
C GLN A 203 12.88 10.99 10.37
N VAL A 204 11.89 10.19 10.79
CA VAL A 204 10.80 10.64 11.65
C VAL A 204 11.33 11.13 13.00
N ALA A 205 12.24 10.38 13.64
CA ALA A 205 12.83 10.79 14.92
C ALA A 205 13.62 12.10 14.80
N GLU A 206 14.38 12.28 13.73
CA GLU A 206 15.13 13.53 13.46
C GLU A 206 14.19 14.72 13.23
N ALA A 207 13.07 14.53 12.52
CA ALA A 207 12.03 15.55 12.33
C ALA A 207 11.38 15.92 13.67
N GLN A 208 10.97 14.92 14.46
CA GLN A 208 10.36 15.12 15.78
C GLN A 208 11.30 15.81 16.78
N ALA A 209 12.61 15.55 16.72
CA ALA A 209 13.58 16.23 17.58
C ALA A 209 13.60 17.75 17.36
N LYS A 210 13.29 18.20 16.13
CA LYS A 210 13.24 19.60 15.70
C LYS A 210 11.81 20.20 15.73
N ALA A 211 10.79 19.39 15.98
CA ALA A 211 9.38 19.79 15.95
C ALA A 211 9.01 20.68 17.15
N LEU A 212 7.97 21.49 16.97
CA LEU A 212 7.37 22.29 18.05
C LEU A 212 6.79 21.38 19.14
N LYS A 213 6.87 21.82 20.40
CA LYS A 213 6.49 21.00 21.57
C LYS A 213 5.57 21.77 22.52
N GLY A 214 4.82 21.02 23.32
CA GLY A 214 3.97 21.58 24.39
C GLY A 214 2.96 22.60 23.87
N ALA A 215 2.89 23.75 24.49
CA ALA A 215 1.95 24.82 24.15
C ALA A 215 2.25 25.52 22.81
N ASP A 216 3.43 25.27 22.23
CA ASP A 216 3.82 25.87 20.93
C ASP A 216 3.26 25.08 19.74
N ARG A 217 2.69 23.91 19.96
CA ARG A 217 2.09 23.10 18.89
C ARG A 217 0.84 23.79 18.35
N PRO A 218 0.83 24.23 17.07
CA PRO A 218 -0.36 24.83 16.49
C PRO A 218 -1.44 23.77 16.26
N ARG A 219 -2.70 24.19 16.39
CA ARG A 219 -3.86 23.39 15.94
C ARG A 219 -3.89 23.37 14.43
N VAL A 220 -3.89 22.15 13.85
CA VAL A 220 -3.78 21.96 12.39
C VAL A 220 -5.01 21.23 11.87
N PHE A 221 -5.62 21.78 10.83
CA PHE A 221 -6.69 21.17 10.05
C PHE A 221 -6.17 20.75 8.68
N LEU A 222 -6.52 19.55 8.22
CA LEU A 222 -6.31 19.12 6.85
C LEU A 222 -7.56 19.43 6.03
N TYR A 223 -7.40 20.08 4.89
CA TYR A 223 -8.43 20.29 3.89
C TYR A 223 -8.06 19.60 2.58
N ASP A 224 -8.82 18.59 2.20
CA ASP A 224 -8.64 17.91 0.91
C ASP A 224 -9.54 18.53 -0.16
N ALA A 225 -10.85 18.42 0.01
CA ALA A 225 -11.84 18.87 -0.96
C ALA A 225 -13.18 19.17 -0.28
N GLY A 226 -14.20 19.48 -1.06
CA GLY A 226 -15.59 19.63 -0.61
C GLY A 226 -15.92 21.06 -0.14
N ARG A 227 -16.86 21.70 -0.85
CA ARG A 227 -17.30 23.07 -0.51
C ARG A 227 -18.39 23.10 0.53
N ASP A 228 -19.35 22.17 0.44
CA ASP A 228 -20.48 22.10 1.39
C ASP A 228 -20.06 21.42 2.69
N ARG A 229 -19.29 20.35 2.58
CA ARG A 229 -18.70 19.61 3.68
C ARG A 229 -17.26 19.28 3.35
N PRO A 230 -16.28 19.72 4.15
CA PRO A 230 -14.89 19.44 3.87
C PRO A 230 -14.59 17.95 4.04
N LEU A 231 -13.90 17.38 3.03
CA LEU A 231 -13.19 16.12 3.17
C LEU A 231 -11.89 16.40 3.92
N THR A 232 -11.62 15.59 4.92
CA THR A 232 -10.47 15.70 5.81
C THR A 232 -10.02 14.31 6.25
N SER A 233 -8.98 14.26 7.06
CA SER A 233 -8.50 13.01 7.68
C SER A 233 -8.94 12.90 9.13
N GLY A 234 -9.21 11.66 9.55
CA GLY A 234 -9.29 11.28 10.96
C GLY A 234 -7.94 10.77 11.48
N ALA A 235 -7.99 10.02 12.59
CA ALA A 235 -6.82 9.52 13.31
C ALA A 235 -6.06 8.39 12.57
N TYR A 236 -6.65 7.81 11.54
CA TYR A 236 -6.10 6.63 10.85
C TYR A 236 -5.69 6.89 9.41
N ALA A 237 -5.68 8.15 8.94
CA ALA A 237 -5.10 8.52 7.65
C ALA A 237 -3.70 9.13 7.81
N GLY A 238 -2.87 9.00 6.79
CA GLY A 238 -1.50 9.51 6.75
C GLY A 238 -1.30 10.91 7.32
N PRO A 239 -2.18 11.90 7.02
CA PRO A 239 -2.07 13.26 7.55
C PRO A 239 -2.08 13.36 9.08
N HIS A 240 -2.71 12.42 9.79
CA HIS A 240 -2.70 12.44 11.25
C HIS A 240 -1.27 12.31 11.81
N ASP A 241 -0.55 11.28 11.37
CA ASP A 241 0.83 11.07 11.80
C ASP A 241 1.76 12.17 11.27
N ILE A 242 1.56 12.63 10.03
CA ILE A 242 2.36 13.71 9.45
C ILE A 242 2.22 14.98 10.30
N ILE A 243 1.01 15.42 10.60
CA ILE A 243 0.75 16.61 11.42
C ILE A 243 1.30 16.44 12.83
N THR A 244 0.99 15.32 13.49
CA THR A 244 1.32 15.13 14.91
C THR A 244 2.82 14.96 15.13
N LYS A 245 3.51 14.25 14.26
CA LYS A 245 4.95 14.03 14.32
C LYS A 245 5.74 15.25 13.84
N ALA A 246 5.15 16.09 12.97
CA ALA A 246 5.70 17.40 12.61
C ALA A 246 5.58 18.47 13.73
N GLY A 247 4.89 18.15 14.84
CA GLY A 247 4.71 19.06 15.96
C GLY A 247 3.45 19.92 15.88
N GLY A 248 2.48 19.56 15.03
CA GLY A 248 1.13 20.09 15.04
C GLY A 248 0.20 19.33 16.00
N ASP A 249 -0.90 19.96 16.40
CA ASP A 249 -2.03 19.30 17.06
C ASP A 249 -3.15 19.11 16.04
N HIS A 250 -3.33 17.87 15.57
CA HIS A 250 -4.34 17.55 14.56
C HIS A 250 -5.74 17.71 15.16
N VAL A 251 -6.50 18.69 14.67
CA VAL A 251 -7.80 19.03 15.25
C VAL A 251 -8.86 17.94 15.06
N MET A 252 -8.69 17.01 14.13
CA MET A 252 -9.61 15.89 13.87
C MET A 252 -9.11 14.54 14.44
N LYS A 253 -8.16 14.55 15.37
CA LYS A 253 -7.56 13.36 16.01
C LYS A 253 -8.52 12.43 16.75
N ASP A 254 -9.70 12.91 17.11
CA ASP A 254 -10.77 12.16 17.79
C ASP A 254 -11.66 11.37 16.81
N LEU A 255 -11.58 11.65 15.52
CA LEU A 255 -12.33 10.91 14.50
C LEU A 255 -11.61 9.58 14.20
N LYS A 256 -12.24 8.48 14.64
CA LYS A 256 -11.72 7.12 14.45
C LYS A 256 -12.07 6.60 13.04
N ASP A 257 -11.53 7.24 12.04
CA ASP A 257 -11.64 6.88 10.63
C ASP A 257 -10.35 7.29 9.92
N SER A 258 -10.16 6.84 8.70
CA SER A 258 -9.12 7.33 7.78
C SER A 258 -9.61 8.66 7.17
N TRP A 259 -10.00 8.67 5.90
CA TRP A 259 -10.54 9.85 5.25
C TRP A 259 -12.05 9.96 5.45
N THR A 260 -12.51 11.14 5.88
CA THR A 260 -13.91 11.36 6.26
C THR A 260 -14.35 12.79 6.01
N THR A 261 -15.64 13.06 6.04
CA THR A 261 -16.20 14.41 5.90
C THR A 261 -16.75 14.93 7.22
N VAL A 262 -16.56 16.22 7.47
CA VAL A 262 -17.10 16.92 8.65
C VAL A 262 -17.97 18.10 8.22
N GLY A 263 -18.62 18.78 9.18
CA GLY A 263 -19.25 20.07 8.92
C GLY A 263 -18.25 21.23 9.07
N TRP A 264 -18.48 22.34 8.39
CA TRP A 264 -17.66 23.55 8.57
C TRP A 264 -17.79 24.15 9.97
N GLU A 265 -18.93 23.96 10.63
CA GLU A 265 -19.14 24.36 12.03
C GLU A 265 -18.13 23.66 12.96
N THR A 266 -17.81 22.41 12.72
CA THR A 266 -16.77 21.68 13.48
C THR A 266 -15.39 22.30 13.28
N VAL A 267 -15.07 22.74 12.06
CA VAL A 267 -13.79 23.39 11.76
C VAL A 267 -13.72 24.75 12.47
N VAL A 268 -14.81 25.53 12.44
CA VAL A 268 -14.90 26.84 13.12
C VAL A 268 -14.76 26.69 14.62
N GLU A 269 -15.45 25.71 15.23
CA GLU A 269 -15.40 25.43 16.67
C GLU A 269 -13.99 25.05 17.14
N ARG A 270 -13.27 24.24 16.34
CA ARG A 270 -11.90 23.79 16.65
C ARG A 270 -10.83 24.82 16.36
N ASP A 271 -11.18 25.89 15.68
CA ASP A 271 -10.36 27.08 15.37
C ASP A 271 -8.90 26.72 15.03
N PRO A 272 -8.61 26.04 13.90
CA PRO A 272 -7.25 25.70 13.52
C PRO A 272 -6.40 26.97 13.30
N GLU A 273 -5.15 26.90 13.78
CA GLU A 273 -4.15 27.97 13.59
C GLU A 273 -3.38 27.83 12.28
N VAL A 274 -3.39 26.61 11.70
CA VAL A 274 -2.80 26.28 10.39
C VAL A 274 -3.78 25.39 9.64
N ILE A 275 -3.93 25.61 8.34
CA ILE A 275 -4.61 24.71 7.42
C ILE A 275 -3.57 24.09 6.48
N VAL A 276 -3.55 22.77 6.39
CA VAL A 276 -2.82 22.03 5.36
C VAL A 276 -3.78 21.73 4.23
N ILE A 277 -3.47 22.17 3.02
CA ILE A 277 -4.22 21.82 1.80
C ILE A 277 -3.56 20.60 1.18
N ASN A 278 -4.36 19.59 0.88
CA ASN A 278 -3.98 18.48 0.00
C ASN A 278 -4.09 18.96 -1.46
N ASP A 279 -2.96 19.00 -2.18
CA ASP A 279 -2.97 19.30 -3.62
C ASP A 279 -3.32 18.03 -4.40
N TYR A 280 -4.61 17.83 -4.61
CA TYR A 280 -5.20 16.66 -5.21
C TYR A 280 -6.48 16.98 -5.97
N GLY A 281 -6.72 16.25 -7.07
CA GLY A 281 -7.93 16.33 -7.88
C GLY A 281 -7.96 17.52 -8.82
N ASP A 282 -9.12 17.77 -9.43
CA ASP A 282 -9.31 18.80 -10.47
C ASP A 282 -9.24 20.24 -9.96
N VAL A 283 -9.36 20.43 -8.63
CA VAL A 283 -9.33 21.77 -8.00
C VAL A 283 -7.92 22.01 -7.47
N SER A 284 -7.18 22.95 -8.09
CA SER A 284 -5.81 23.25 -7.68
C SER A 284 -5.72 23.77 -6.24
N ALA A 285 -4.54 23.61 -5.61
CA ALA A 285 -4.28 24.14 -4.27
C ALA A 285 -4.57 25.65 -4.15
N GLU A 286 -4.28 26.43 -5.19
CA GLU A 286 -4.60 27.87 -5.21
C GLU A 286 -6.10 28.13 -5.23
N GLN A 287 -6.87 27.38 -6.00
CA GLN A 287 -8.34 27.49 -5.99
C GLN A 287 -8.93 27.07 -4.65
N LYS A 288 -8.37 26.03 -4.01
CA LYS A 288 -8.72 25.61 -2.64
C LYS A 288 -8.41 26.72 -1.62
N ARG A 289 -7.23 27.34 -1.71
CA ARG A 289 -6.83 28.48 -0.87
C ARG A 289 -7.79 29.65 -1.03
N GLN A 290 -8.11 30.04 -2.27
CA GLN A 290 -9.04 31.12 -2.55
C GLN A 290 -10.44 30.84 -1.99
N PHE A 291 -10.95 29.62 -2.15
CA PHE A 291 -12.22 29.21 -1.57
C PHE A 291 -12.19 29.36 -0.04
N LEU A 292 -11.21 28.82 0.65
CA LEU A 292 -11.10 28.91 2.12
C LEU A 292 -11.06 30.36 2.60
N LYS A 293 -10.32 31.23 1.93
CA LYS A 293 -10.18 32.67 2.27
C LYS A 293 -11.45 33.47 1.99
N SER A 294 -12.24 33.06 1.01
CA SER A 294 -13.48 33.74 0.64
C SER A 294 -14.74 33.20 1.29
N TYR A 295 -14.66 32.05 1.98
CA TYR A 295 -15.83 31.42 2.56
C TYR A 295 -16.21 32.07 3.90
N PRO A 296 -17.37 32.80 3.97
CA PRO A 296 -17.69 33.65 5.11
C PRO A 296 -17.68 32.98 6.48
N PRO A 297 -18.13 31.71 6.63
CA PRO A 297 -18.07 31.04 7.92
C PRO A 297 -16.65 30.89 8.49
N LEU A 298 -15.62 30.86 7.64
CA LEU A 298 -14.22 30.72 8.06
C LEU A 298 -13.51 32.04 8.32
N ALA A 299 -14.14 33.21 8.08
CA ALA A 299 -13.50 34.52 8.19
C ALA A 299 -12.87 34.78 9.57
N ASN A 300 -13.38 34.15 10.61
CA ASN A 300 -12.87 34.29 11.97
C ASN A 300 -11.92 33.16 12.42
N VAL A 301 -11.70 32.15 11.61
CA VAL A 301 -10.75 31.07 11.89
C VAL A 301 -9.33 31.60 11.90
N SER A 302 -8.56 31.24 12.92
CA SER A 302 -7.21 31.75 13.16
C SER A 302 -6.28 31.57 11.95
N ALA A 303 -6.31 30.41 11.29
CA ALA A 303 -5.51 30.14 10.09
C ALA A 303 -5.84 31.11 8.94
N ILE A 304 -7.12 31.43 8.74
CA ILE A 304 -7.57 32.32 7.68
C ILE A 304 -7.19 33.79 7.98
N LYS A 305 -7.40 34.25 9.23
CA LYS A 305 -7.03 35.60 9.66
C LYS A 305 -5.53 35.91 9.46
N HIS A 306 -4.68 34.91 9.69
CA HIS A 306 -3.23 35.09 9.65
C HIS A 306 -2.57 34.53 8.37
N ASP A 307 -3.39 34.10 7.39
CA ASP A 307 -2.94 33.49 6.12
C ASP A 307 -1.95 32.29 6.33
N ARG A 308 -2.21 31.47 7.33
CA ARG A 308 -1.36 30.31 7.69
C ARG A 308 -1.87 29.07 6.99
N ILE A 309 -1.58 28.97 5.70
CA ILE A 309 -1.97 27.87 4.84
C ILE A 309 -0.72 27.25 4.22
N VAL A 310 -0.52 25.96 4.45
CA VAL A 310 0.55 25.13 3.88
C VAL A 310 -0.07 24.24 2.81
N VAL A 311 0.67 23.95 1.76
CA VAL A 311 0.26 23.00 0.71
C VAL A 311 1.21 21.82 0.75
N LEU A 312 0.67 20.60 0.72
CA LEU A 312 1.42 19.35 0.54
C LEU A 312 0.82 18.58 -0.64
N ASP A 313 1.66 17.89 -1.36
CA ASP A 313 1.25 17.03 -2.46
C ASP A 313 0.45 15.83 -1.95
N TYR A 314 -0.49 15.33 -2.76
CA TYR A 314 -1.27 14.15 -2.43
C TYR A 314 -0.39 12.94 -2.08
N ALA A 315 0.65 12.70 -2.85
CA ALA A 315 1.58 11.60 -2.64
C ALA A 315 2.32 11.66 -1.29
N ASP A 316 2.44 12.85 -0.69
CA ASP A 316 3.02 13.07 0.64
C ASP A 316 2.05 12.72 1.76
N LEU A 317 0.74 12.81 1.49
CA LEU A 317 -0.34 12.74 2.50
C LEU A 317 -1.03 11.39 2.59
N VAL A 318 -1.08 10.61 1.51
CA VAL A 318 -1.56 9.22 1.56
C VAL A 318 -0.52 8.32 2.20
N GLU A 319 -0.91 7.09 2.60
CA GLU A 319 0.07 6.10 3.04
C GLU A 319 1.11 5.86 1.94
N SER A 320 2.34 6.29 2.19
CA SER A 320 3.41 6.20 1.19
C SER A 320 4.80 6.27 1.81
N PRO A 321 5.84 5.81 1.10
CA PRO A 321 7.24 5.99 1.51
C PRO A 321 7.68 7.45 1.59
N ARG A 322 6.86 8.42 1.14
CA ARG A 322 7.13 9.87 1.25
C ARG A 322 6.77 10.45 2.62
N ASN A 323 5.95 9.76 3.42
CA ASN A 323 5.46 10.29 4.69
C ASN A 323 6.57 10.78 5.64
N PRO A 324 7.74 10.10 5.79
CA PRO A 324 8.83 10.61 6.64
C PRO A 324 9.39 11.96 6.17
N ALA A 325 9.52 12.16 4.86
CA ALA A 325 9.97 13.43 4.29
C ALA A 325 8.91 14.53 4.45
N ALA A 326 7.63 14.20 4.26
CA ALA A 326 6.50 15.11 4.49
C ALA A 326 6.45 15.61 5.96
N ILE A 327 6.72 14.71 6.94
CA ILE A 327 6.83 15.09 8.35
C ILE A 327 7.95 16.12 8.54
N ALA A 328 9.11 15.92 7.93
CA ALA A 328 10.24 16.84 8.05
C ALA A 328 9.95 18.19 7.41
N SER A 329 9.32 18.21 6.24
CA SER A 329 8.90 19.42 5.53
C SER A 329 7.87 20.21 6.33
N LEU A 330 6.79 19.57 6.76
CA LEU A 330 5.76 20.23 7.56
C LEU A 330 6.31 20.74 8.89
N ALA A 331 7.20 20.01 9.56
CA ALA A 331 7.85 20.49 10.78
C ALA A 331 8.65 21.76 10.56
N ALA A 332 9.31 21.91 9.41
CA ALA A 332 10.01 23.14 9.04
C ALA A 332 9.04 24.31 8.81
N ASP A 333 7.92 24.05 8.12
CA ASP A 333 6.93 25.08 7.84
C ASP A 333 6.18 25.53 9.09
N LEU A 334 5.78 24.61 9.97
CA LEU A 334 5.15 24.98 11.24
C LEU A 334 6.05 25.88 12.10
N ARG A 335 7.38 25.63 12.14
CA ARG A 335 8.33 26.49 12.84
C ARG A 335 8.41 27.89 12.22
N LYS A 336 8.44 28.01 10.88
CA LYS A 336 8.45 29.32 10.18
C LYS A 336 7.18 30.14 10.46
N LEU A 337 6.03 29.46 10.56
CA LEU A 337 4.75 30.14 10.83
C LEU A 337 4.60 30.62 12.28
N LYS A 338 5.40 30.09 13.21
CA LYS A 338 5.36 30.43 14.63
C LYS A 338 6.38 31.54 15.01
N GLY A 339 7.48 31.68 14.26
CA GLY A 339 8.51 32.74 14.44
C GLY A 339 8.15 34.01 13.72
#